data_885872d8394732be465d304a2b871312
#
_entry.id   885872d8394732be465d304a2b871312
#
_cell.length_a   1.000
_cell.length_b   1.000
_cell.length_c   1.000
_cell.angle_alpha   90.00
_cell.angle_beta   90.00
_cell.angle_gamma   90.00
#
_symmetry.space_group_name_H-M   'P 1'
#
loop_
_entity.id
_entity.type
_entity.pdbx_description
1 polymer ?
#
loop_
_entity_poly.entity_id
_entity_poly.type
_entity_poly.pdbx_seq_one_letter_code
_entity_poly.pdbx_strand_id
1 'polypeptide(L)'
;MAEMLHDAGYATAIFGKWHLGAQVYSQPQNQGFDEFYGIPPGDTWDAFGMIRQGHQTKSIDVPLDKGPHIVEAKRGEPVKLVKPYTEEVRRGIDWELVDRGVDFMRRQKAAGKPFFLYLPISRTHFPNLPSKRFEGASRIGQFGDSLMEGDAIVGTMLDALKDLGIEEDTIVVFASDNGPDGPGASRFGTDMPDMGTTGPYRGALGDVSEGAIRTAAVIRWPQRIKPRSSYAMFSIMDFFPTFANLAGGKVPDDRPFDGIDQSDLLLGDNDSGHRQHLLTFVGSDLVAVRWKQFRAYFADVAPGRSGPGGATLLGGVGSSAAPMNGYPKVFNIESDPQEEHNIGEMYNWVLGPLLKAVEEYKATLVRSPNPPAANMTKF
;
A
#
# COMPACT_ATOMS: atom_id res chain seq x y z
N MET A 1 5.60 2.76 -12.54
CA MET A 1 4.28 2.71 -13.22
C MET A 1 3.93 4.05 -13.86
N ALA A 2 3.93 5.15 -13.13
CA ALA A 2 3.56 6.46 -13.72
C ALA A 2 4.50 6.88 -14.86
N GLU A 3 5.81 6.67 -14.75
CA GLU A 3 6.76 6.92 -15.85
C GLU A 3 6.40 6.11 -17.11
N MET A 4 6.16 4.82 -16.96
CA MET A 4 5.81 3.93 -18.07
C MET A 4 4.49 4.37 -18.75
N LEU A 5 3.46 4.71 -17.97
CA LEU A 5 2.19 5.17 -18.50
C LEU A 5 2.32 6.56 -19.16
N HIS A 6 3.12 7.45 -18.57
CA HIS A 6 3.43 8.73 -19.20
C HIS A 6 4.11 8.53 -20.58
N ASP A 7 5.09 7.64 -20.65
CA ASP A 7 5.80 7.31 -21.90
C ASP A 7 4.87 6.64 -22.94
N ALA A 8 3.83 5.94 -22.45
CA ALA A 8 2.75 5.42 -23.29
C ALA A 8 1.69 6.48 -23.68
N GLY A 9 1.90 7.76 -23.33
CA GLY A 9 1.04 8.87 -23.74
C GLY A 9 -0.05 9.25 -22.75
N TYR A 10 -0.12 8.63 -21.57
CA TYR A 10 -1.09 8.98 -20.54
C TYR A 10 -0.73 10.30 -19.84
N ALA A 11 -1.73 11.09 -19.51
CA ALA A 11 -1.57 12.12 -18.48
C ALA A 11 -1.54 11.46 -17.12
N THR A 12 -0.67 11.91 -16.21
CA THR A 12 -0.45 11.25 -14.94
C THR A 12 -0.62 12.21 -13.77
N ALA A 13 -1.41 11.85 -12.77
CA ALA A 13 -1.57 12.64 -11.56
C ALA A 13 -1.60 11.78 -10.32
N ILE A 14 -1.08 12.32 -9.22
CA ILE A 14 -1.27 11.81 -7.88
C ILE A 14 -1.85 12.91 -6.99
N PHE A 15 -2.98 12.61 -6.38
CA PHE A 15 -3.60 13.47 -5.37
C PHE A 15 -3.79 12.69 -4.09
N GLY A 16 -2.98 12.98 -3.05
CA GLY A 16 -3.03 12.29 -1.79
C GLY A 16 -1.70 12.10 -1.10
N LYS A 17 -1.60 11.04 -0.31
CA LYS A 17 -0.42 10.67 0.46
C LYS A 17 0.66 10.06 -0.43
N TRP A 18 1.89 10.59 -0.33
CA TRP A 18 3.09 9.96 -0.88
C TRP A 18 3.97 9.42 0.24
N HIS A 19 4.18 8.11 0.29
CA HIS A 19 4.99 7.46 1.32
C HIS A 19 6.08 6.56 0.72
N LEU A 20 6.62 6.96 -0.45
CA LEU A 20 7.60 6.18 -1.21
C LEU A 20 8.95 6.90 -1.34
N GLY A 21 9.31 7.67 -0.32
CA GLY A 21 10.60 8.33 -0.20
C GLY A 21 10.53 9.86 -0.22
N ALA A 22 11.43 10.46 0.57
CA ALA A 22 11.50 11.91 0.79
C ALA A 22 12.61 12.60 -0.02
N GLN A 23 13.55 11.84 -0.58
CA GLN A 23 14.62 12.40 -1.39
C GLN A 23 14.07 13.03 -2.67
N VAL A 24 14.70 14.09 -3.16
CA VAL A 24 14.24 14.83 -4.34
C VAL A 24 13.94 13.89 -5.52
N TYR A 25 14.84 12.94 -5.78
CA TYR A 25 14.66 11.97 -6.88
C TYR A 25 13.47 11.02 -6.67
N SER A 26 13.04 10.76 -5.43
CA SER A 26 11.91 9.87 -5.12
C SER A 26 10.57 10.60 -4.98
N GLN A 27 10.54 11.92 -5.14
CA GLN A 27 9.29 12.69 -5.07
C GLN A 27 8.39 12.42 -6.28
N PRO A 28 7.05 12.51 -6.15
CA PRO A 28 6.10 12.11 -7.19
C PRO A 28 6.35 12.75 -8.56
N GLN A 29 6.63 14.05 -8.60
CA GLN A 29 6.88 14.79 -9.85
C GLN A 29 8.17 14.36 -10.55
N ASN A 30 9.05 13.63 -9.86
CA ASN A 30 10.28 13.04 -10.39
C ASN A 30 10.14 11.52 -10.62
N GLN A 31 8.95 10.95 -10.34
CA GLN A 31 8.60 9.54 -10.50
C GLN A 31 7.49 9.32 -11.52
N GLY A 32 7.38 10.22 -12.49
CA GLY A 32 6.48 10.04 -13.61
C GLY A 32 5.13 10.71 -13.51
N PHE A 33 4.81 11.44 -12.44
CA PHE A 33 3.56 12.18 -12.33
C PHE A 33 3.69 13.61 -12.89
N ASP A 34 2.76 14.00 -13.76
CA ASP A 34 2.67 15.35 -14.29
C ASP A 34 2.16 16.35 -13.26
N GLU A 35 1.25 15.89 -12.38
CA GLU A 35 0.66 16.70 -11.31
C GLU A 35 0.72 15.96 -9.98
N PHE A 36 1.16 16.65 -8.93
CA PHE A 36 1.11 16.20 -7.55
C PHE A 36 0.44 17.25 -6.68
N TYR A 37 -0.49 16.81 -5.84
CA TYR A 37 -1.04 17.59 -4.74
C TYR A 37 -1.35 16.69 -3.55
N GLY A 38 -0.91 17.05 -2.36
CA GLY A 38 -1.25 16.26 -1.17
C GLY A 38 -0.23 16.31 -0.06
N ILE A 39 -0.09 15.21 0.62
CA ILE A 39 0.73 15.04 1.82
C ILE A 39 2.12 14.58 1.38
N PRO A 40 3.19 15.36 1.67
CA PRO A 40 4.54 15.05 1.22
C PRO A 40 5.11 13.81 1.91
N PRO A 41 6.16 13.21 1.33
CA PRO A 41 6.89 12.13 1.96
C PRO A 41 7.52 12.58 3.28
N GLY A 42 7.46 11.72 4.31
CA GLY A 42 8.04 11.97 5.62
C GLY A 42 7.08 12.55 6.67
N ASP A 43 6.04 13.28 6.28
CA ASP A 43 5.03 13.85 7.20
C ASP A 43 3.74 13.06 7.24
N THR A 44 3.74 11.88 6.68
CA THR A 44 2.53 11.29 6.17
C THR A 44 1.70 10.58 7.20
N TRP A 45 2.27 10.23 8.35
CA TRP A 45 1.52 9.30 9.17
C TRP A 45 1.16 9.86 10.51
N ASP A 46 1.85 10.86 11.01
CA ASP A 46 1.64 11.20 12.39
C ASP A 46 2.01 12.59 12.82
N ALA A 47 2.01 13.52 11.91
CA ALA A 47 2.10 14.91 12.30
C ALA A 47 1.19 15.21 13.49
N PHE A 48 -0.03 14.64 13.54
CA PHE A 48 -1.00 14.91 14.62
C PHE A 48 -0.81 14.03 15.84
N GLY A 49 -0.55 12.75 15.69
CA GLY A 49 -0.29 11.84 16.80
C GLY A 49 0.97 12.25 17.56
N MET A 50 2.03 12.54 16.83
CA MET A 50 3.31 12.96 17.42
C MET A 50 3.28 14.40 17.97
N ILE A 51 2.58 15.32 17.32
CA ILE A 51 2.39 16.68 17.84
C ILE A 51 1.58 16.64 19.15
N ARG A 52 0.52 15.85 19.24
CA ARG A 52 -0.24 15.66 20.48
C ARG A 52 0.61 15.08 21.63
N GLN A 53 1.63 14.28 21.32
CA GLN A 53 2.57 13.71 22.28
C GLN A 53 3.79 14.58 22.53
N GLY A 54 3.84 15.77 21.96
CA GLY A 54 4.98 16.70 22.12
C GLY A 54 6.22 16.32 21.31
N HIS A 55 6.11 15.39 20.38
CA HIS A 55 7.18 15.07 19.44
C HIS A 55 7.12 15.98 18.22
N GLN A 56 8.25 16.54 17.84
CA GLN A 56 8.37 17.30 16.60
C GLN A 56 8.60 16.33 15.43
N THR A 57 7.67 16.30 14.49
CA THR A 57 7.88 15.61 13.21
C THR A 57 8.80 16.44 12.34
N LYS A 58 9.83 15.80 11.81
CA LYS A 58 10.77 16.43 10.89
C LYS A 58 10.44 15.99 9.47
N SER A 59 9.81 16.87 8.69
CA SER A 59 9.79 16.71 7.25
C SER A 59 11.11 17.16 6.64
N ILE A 60 11.59 16.38 5.68
CA ILE A 60 12.83 16.72 4.97
C ILE A 60 12.61 17.92 4.04
N ASP A 61 11.38 18.11 3.56
CA ASP A 61 11.02 19.09 2.55
C ASP A 61 10.42 20.38 3.10
N VAL A 62 10.08 20.41 4.39
CA VAL A 62 9.50 21.58 5.05
C VAL A 62 10.39 22.00 6.23
N PRO A 63 10.80 23.26 6.32
CA PRO A 63 11.55 23.76 7.46
C PRO A 63 10.82 23.49 8.78
N LEU A 64 11.55 23.06 9.80
CA LEU A 64 10.99 22.67 11.11
C LEU A 64 10.12 23.74 11.75
N ASP A 65 10.42 25.01 11.49
CA ASP A 65 9.69 26.18 12.00
C ASP A 65 8.32 26.36 11.33
N LYS A 66 8.07 25.71 10.17
CA LYS A 66 6.82 25.81 9.44
C LYS A 66 5.84 24.66 9.70
N GLY A 67 6.29 23.57 10.33
CA GLY A 67 5.49 22.36 10.54
C GLY A 67 5.07 21.66 9.23
N PRO A 68 4.22 20.63 9.30
CA PRO A 68 3.75 19.90 8.12
C PRO A 68 2.83 20.76 7.25
N HIS A 69 2.96 20.62 5.93
CA HIS A 69 2.16 21.35 4.94
C HIS A 69 1.59 20.41 3.88
N ILE A 70 0.44 20.78 3.34
CA ILE A 70 -0.01 20.26 2.04
C ILE A 70 0.85 20.94 0.98
N VAL A 71 1.27 20.15 0.01
CA VAL A 71 2.19 20.59 -1.04
C VAL A 71 1.64 20.31 -2.42
N GLU A 72 2.17 20.99 -3.43
CA GLU A 72 1.92 20.72 -4.83
C GLU A 72 3.21 20.78 -5.64
N ALA A 73 3.26 20.04 -6.72
CA ALA A 73 4.33 20.10 -7.71
C ALA A 73 3.83 19.69 -9.10
N LYS A 74 4.52 20.15 -10.11
CA LYS A 74 4.41 19.64 -11.49
C LYS A 74 5.69 18.90 -11.86
N ARG A 75 5.60 18.05 -12.86
CA ARG A 75 6.74 17.30 -13.38
C ARG A 75 7.97 18.19 -13.57
N GLY A 76 9.09 17.82 -12.96
CA GLY A 76 10.35 18.54 -13.06
C GLY A 76 10.41 19.86 -12.28
N GLU A 77 9.34 20.27 -11.62
CA GLU A 77 9.34 21.46 -10.77
C GLU A 77 9.61 21.11 -9.30
N PRO A 78 10.19 22.04 -8.55
CA PRO A 78 10.31 21.86 -7.09
C PRO A 78 8.93 21.89 -6.42
N VAL A 79 8.85 21.21 -5.29
CA VAL A 79 7.64 21.18 -4.44
C VAL A 79 7.36 22.58 -3.88
N LYS A 80 6.08 22.99 -3.92
CA LYS A 80 5.57 24.25 -3.38
C LYS A 80 4.69 23.99 -2.16
N LEU A 81 4.88 24.75 -1.09
CA LEU A 81 4.00 24.73 0.07
C LEU A 81 2.68 25.43 -0.26
N VAL A 82 1.56 24.76 0.02
CA VAL A 82 0.22 25.31 -0.26
C VAL A 82 -0.44 25.83 1.01
N LYS A 83 -0.55 25.03 2.04
CA LYS A 83 -1.18 25.39 3.32
C LYS A 83 -0.68 24.52 4.45
N PRO A 84 -0.71 25.01 5.71
CA PRO A 84 -0.41 24.17 6.86
C PRO A 84 -1.32 22.95 6.92
N TYR A 85 -0.74 21.80 7.23
CA TYR A 85 -1.49 20.54 7.41
C TYR A 85 -1.95 20.44 8.87
N THR A 86 -3.09 21.07 9.18
CA THR A 86 -3.71 21.10 10.52
C THR A 86 -4.71 19.95 10.68
N GLU A 87 -5.20 19.72 11.91
CA GLU A 87 -6.26 18.74 12.17
C GLU A 87 -7.53 19.02 11.34
N GLU A 88 -7.90 20.29 11.21
CA GLU A 88 -9.05 20.68 10.38
C GLU A 88 -8.82 20.36 8.91
N VAL A 89 -7.63 20.65 8.39
CA VAL A 89 -7.26 20.26 7.02
C VAL A 89 -7.30 18.75 6.86
N ARG A 90 -6.80 17.99 7.83
CA ARG A 90 -6.83 16.53 7.83
C ARG A 90 -8.24 15.97 7.73
N ARG A 91 -9.23 16.59 8.40
CA ARG A 91 -10.64 16.19 8.33
C ARG A 91 -11.24 16.36 6.94
N GLY A 92 -10.81 17.36 6.19
CA GLY A 92 -11.40 17.72 4.89
C GLY A 92 -10.57 17.37 3.66
N ILE A 93 -9.31 16.99 3.83
CA ILE A 93 -8.35 16.90 2.72
C ILE A 93 -8.79 15.90 1.64
N ASP A 94 -9.34 14.74 2.02
CA ASP A 94 -9.68 13.72 1.04
C ASP A 94 -10.78 14.18 0.06
N TRP A 95 -11.72 15.04 0.52
CA TRP A 95 -12.70 15.64 -0.38
C TRP A 95 -12.07 16.65 -1.36
N GLU A 96 -11.09 17.41 -0.91
CA GLU A 96 -10.32 18.27 -1.80
C GLU A 96 -9.52 17.47 -2.84
N LEU A 97 -8.96 16.31 -2.43
CA LEU A 97 -8.28 15.39 -3.35
C LEU A 97 -9.26 14.82 -4.39
N VAL A 98 -10.48 14.49 -3.98
CA VAL A 98 -11.57 14.05 -4.88
C VAL A 98 -11.91 15.13 -5.89
N ASP A 99 -12.12 16.37 -5.44
CA ASP A 99 -12.44 17.50 -6.33
C ASP A 99 -11.34 17.71 -7.40
N ARG A 100 -10.07 17.61 -6.98
CA ARG A 100 -8.92 17.68 -7.90
C ARG A 100 -8.87 16.49 -8.85
N GLY A 101 -9.19 15.28 -8.37
CA GLY A 101 -9.29 14.08 -9.19
C GLY A 101 -10.37 14.19 -10.26
N VAL A 102 -11.55 14.67 -9.90
CA VAL A 102 -12.67 14.88 -10.82
C VAL A 102 -12.33 15.96 -11.86
N ASP A 103 -11.71 17.07 -11.44
CA ASP A 103 -11.25 18.11 -12.36
C ASP A 103 -10.19 17.58 -13.33
N PHE A 104 -9.23 16.81 -12.83
CA PHE A 104 -8.21 16.18 -13.67
C PHE A 104 -8.85 15.28 -14.73
N MET A 105 -9.75 14.36 -14.34
CA MET A 105 -10.46 13.49 -15.29
C MET A 105 -11.23 14.30 -16.34
N ARG A 106 -11.92 15.38 -15.93
CA ARG A 106 -12.64 16.26 -16.84
C ARG A 106 -11.72 16.92 -17.86
N ARG A 107 -10.57 17.44 -17.42
CA ARG A 107 -9.57 18.06 -18.30
C ARG A 107 -9.00 17.06 -19.29
N GLN A 108 -8.68 15.84 -18.85
CA GLN A 108 -8.10 14.83 -19.74
C GLN A 108 -9.14 14.32 -20.76
N LYS A 109 -10.41 14.12 -20.33
CA LYS A 109 -11.49 13.81 -21.28
C LYS A 109 -11.65 14.89 -22.34
N ALA A 110 -11.67 16.17 -21.95
CA ALA A 110 -11.79 17.29 -22.89
C ALA A 110 -10.61 17.38 -23.86
N ALA A 111 -9.42 16.97 -23.41
CA ALA A 111 -8.21 16.90 -24.23
C ALA A 111 -8.12 15.64 -25.11
N GLY A 112 -9.04 14.69 -24.97
CA GLY A 112 -8.99 13.38 -25.64
C GLY A 112 -7.76 12.55 -25.25
N LYS A 113 -7.22 12.76 -24.06
CA LYS A 113 -6.00 12.12 -23.58
C LYS A 113 -6.30 11.04 -22.55
N PRO A 114 -5.77 9.81 -22.68
CA PRO A 114 -5.87 8.81 -21.63
C PRO A 114 -5.15 9.29 -20.37
N PHE A 115 -5.57 8.81 -19.20
CA PHE A 115 -5.00 9.25 -17.94
C PHE A 115 -4.74 8.12 -16.96
N PHE A 116 -3.78 8.35 -16.06
CA PHE A 116 -3.55 7.60 -14.85
C PHE A 116 -3.69 8.52 -13.64
N LEU A 117 -4.69 8.27 -12.83
CA LEU A 117 -4.93 8.98 -11.58
C LEU A 117 -4.67 8.02 -10.40
N TYR A 118 -3.68 8.35 -9.57
CA TYR A 118 -3.46 7.69 -8.30
C TYR A 118 -4.01 8.58 -7.18
N LEU A 119 -5.01 8.08 -6.46
CA LEU A 119 -5.73 8.82 -5.41
C LEU A 119 -5.55 8.13 -4.04
N PRO A 120 -4.37 8.22 -3.42
CA PRO A 120 -4.12 7.60 -2.11
C PRO A 120 -4.75 8.44 -1.00
N ILE A 121 -6.02 8.14 -0.70
CA ILE A 121 -6.78 8.80 0.36
C ILE A 121 -6.19 8.49 1.73
N SER A 122 -6.41 9.37 2.69
CA SER A 122 -5.91 9.23 4.04
C SER A 122 -6.83 8.44 4.99
N ARG A 123 -8.02 8.05 4.55
CA ARG A 123 -8.95 7.15 5.23
C ARG A 123 -8.44 5.72 5.03
N THR A 124 -8.31 4.88 6.01
CA THR A 124 -8.63 4.99 7.43
C THR A 124 -7.38 5.08 8.31
N HIS A 125 -6.32 5.74 7.85
CA HIS A 125 -5.08 5.86 8.60
C HIS A 125 -5.31 6.63 9.92
N PHE A 126 -4.68 6.20 10.97
CA PHE A 126 -4.65 6.87 12.27
C PHE A 126 -4.02 8.29 12.15
N PRO A 127 -4.49 9.30 12.91
CA PRO A 127 -5.73 9.33 13.69
C PRO A 127 -6.97 9.38 12.77
N ASN A 128 -7.99 8.61 13.14
CA ASN A 128 -9.26 8.62 12.42
C ASN A 128 -10.01 9.92 12.73
N LEU A 129 -9.99 10.83 11.78
CA LEU A 129 -10.61 12.14 11.87
C LEU A 129 -11.60 12.31 10.71
N PRO A 130 -12.82 11.74 10.82
CA PRO A 130 -13.81 11.90 9.78
C PRO A 130 -14.18 13.37 9.61
N SER A 131 -14.62 13.75 8.41
CA SER A 131 -15.20 15.06 8.20
C SER A 131 -16.49 15.22 8.99
N LYS A 132 -16.89 16.45 9.28
CA LYS A 132 -18.10 16.74 10.06
C LYS A 132 -19.36 16.08 9.50
N ARG A 133 -19.42 15.84 8.19
CA ARG A 133 -20.52 15.15 7.52
C ARG A 133 -20.67 13.69 7.97
N PHE A 134 -19.56 13.04 8.32
CA PHE A 134 -19.53 11.63 8.69
C PHE A 134 -19.32 11.40 10.19
N GLU A 135 -19.11 12.45 10.96
CA GLU A 135 -18.95 12.35 12.41
C GLU A 135 -20.21 11.79 13.06
N GLY A 136 -20.10 10.62 13.71
CA GLY A 136 -21.21 9.89 14.29
C GLY A 136 -22.09 9.12 13.28
N ALA A 137 -21.69 9.01 12.02
CA ALA A 137 -22.46 8.31 10.99
C ALA A 137 -22.49 6.80 11.18
N SER A 138 -21.43 6.23 11.76
CA SER A 138 -21.35 4.81 12.08
C SER A 138 -21.77 4.55 13.54
N ARG A 139 -21.93 3.26 13.89
CA ARG A 139 -22.17 2.84 15.28
C ARG A 139 -20.92 2.31 15.98
N ILE A 140 -19.77 2.40 15.31
CA ILE A 140 -18.49 1.83 15.77
C ILE A 140 -17.41 2.90 15.91
N GLY A 141 -17.80 4.16 16.11
CA GLY A 141 -16.88 5.27 16.39
C GLY A 141 -16.14 5.81 15.17
N GLN A 142 -15.11 6.61 15.42
CA GLN A 142 -14.42 7.39 14.39
C GLN A 142 -13.78 6.53 13.27
N PHE A 143 -13.35 5.31 13.57
CA PHE A 143 -12.87 4.39 12.54
C PHE A 143 -13.99 4.03 11.55
N GLY A 144 -15.15 3.62 12.05
CA GLY A 144 -16.31 3.32 11.22
C GLY A 144 -16.82 4.52 10.44
N ASP A 145 -16.82 5.70 11.05
CA ASP A 145 -17.19 6.96 10.40
C ASP A 145 -16.22 7.25 9.23
N SER A 146 -14.92 7.09 9.46
CA SER A 146 -13.89 7.25 8.43
C SER A 146 -13.99 6.20 7.32
N LEU A 147 -14.39 4.97 7.64
CA LEU A 147 -14.61 3.92 6.65
C LEU A 147 -15.82 4.23 5.76
N MET A 148 -16.94 4.69 6.36
CA MET A 148 -18.11 5.15 5.61
C MET A 148 -17.78 6.34 4.71
N GLU A 149 -16.94 7.25 5.18
CA GLU A 149 -16.47 8.37 4.37
C GLU A 149 -15.60 7.90 3.20
N GLY A 150 -14.69 6.92 3.41
CA GLY A 150 -13.91 6.30 2.35
C GLY A 150 -14.79 5.66 1.27
N ASP A 151 -15.84 4.95 1.67
CA ASP A 151 -16.82 4.37 0.75
C ASP A 151 -17.55 5.46 -0.07
N ALA A 152 -17.99 6.54 0.57
CA ALA A 152 -18.63 7.67 -0.10
C ALA A 152 -17.68 8.38 -1.09
N ILE A 153 -16.40 8.46 -0.79
CA ILE A 153 -15.36 8.97 -1.71
C ILE A 153 -15.29 8.11 -2.97
N VAL A 154 -15.24 6.79 -2.80
CA VAL A 154 -15.23 5.85 -3.94
C VAL A 154 -16.51 6.03 -4.78
N GLY A 155 -17.66 6.10 -4.14
CA GLY A 155 -18.94 6.36 -4.82
C GLY A 155 -18.90 7.64 -5.65
N THR A 156 -18.39 8.74 -5.10
CA THR A 156 -18.26 10.02 -5.82
C THR A 156 -17.34 9.91 -7.03
N MET A 157 -16.25 9.17 -6.94
CA MET A 157 -15.34 8.96 -8.09
C MET A 157 -16.00 8.11 -9.18
N LEU A 158 -16.78 7.08 -8.81
CA LEU A 158 -17.53 6.27 -9.78
C LEU A 158 -18.63 7.08 -10.45
N ASP A 159 -19.37 7.91 -9.72
CA ASP A 159 -20.38 8.82 -10.28
C ASP A 159 -19.75 9.81 -11.26
N ALA A 160 -18.58 10.37 -10.93
CA ALA A 160 -17.85 11.26 -11.82
C ALA A 160 -17.45 10.58 -13.14
N LEU A 161 -16.99 9.32 -13.11
CA LEU A 161 -16.68 8.56 -14.33
C LEU A 161 -17.93 8.36 -15.20
N LYS A 162 -19.07 8.06 -14.57
CA LYS A 162 -20.36 7.91 -15.24
C LYS A 162 -20.83 9.24 -15.86
N ASP A 163 -20.82 10.33 -15.11
CA ASP A 163 -21.23 11.65 -15.56
C ASP A 163 -20.36 12.17 -16.70
N LEU A 164 -19.09 11.81 -16.68
CA LEU A 164 -18.16 12.07 -17.76
C LEU A 164 -18.34 11.11 -18.95
N GLY A 165 -19.09 10.03 -18.83
CA GLY A 165 -19.29 9.03 -19.87
C GLY A 165 -18.00 8.30 -20.26
N ILE A 166 -17.13 8.00 -19.29
CA ILE A 166 -15.85 7.30 -19.49
C ILE A 166 -15.73 6.04 -18.61
N GLU A 167 -16.79 5.65 -17.92
CA GLU A 167 -16.75 4.51 -16.97
C GLU A 167 -16.45 3.18 -17.66
N GLU A 168 -16.93 2.97 -18.88
CA GLU A 168 -16.73 1.75 -19.63
C GLU A 168 -15.25 1.53 -20.05
N ASP A 169 -14.53 2.62 -20.31
CA ASP A 169 -13.14 2.61 -20.76
C ASP A 169 -12.14 2.87 -19.62
N THR A 170 -12.60 2.83 -18.35
CA THR A 170 -11.75 3.12 -17.21
C THR A 170 -11.61 1.89 -16.30
N ILE A 171 -10.35 1.52 -16.01
CA ILE A 171 -10.03 0.56 -14.97
C ILE A 171 -9.98 1.30 -13.64
N VAL A 172 -10.85 0.92 -12.70
CA VAL A 172 -10.84 1.42 -11.34
C VAL A 172 -10.30 0.33 -10.41
N VAL A 173 -9.30 0.66 -9.61
CA VAL A 173 -8.75 -0.22 -8.58
C VAL A 173 -8.97 0.43 -7.22
N PHE A 174 -9.56 -0.31 -6.30
CA PHE A 174 -9.62 0.04 -4.89
C PHE A 174 -8.89 -1.04 -4.09
N ALA A 175 -7.90 -0.64 -3.30
CA ALA A 175 -7.14 -1.55 -2.46
C ALA A 175 -6.63 -0.84 -1.21
N SER A 176 -6.33 -1.60 -0.15
CA SER A 176 -5.57 -1.12 0.99
C SER A 176 -4.10 -1.43 0.80
N ASP A 177 -3.22 -0.65 1.40
CA ASP A 177 -1.76 -0.80 1.33
C ASP A 177 -1.24 -1.91 2.27
N ASN A 178 -1.91 -2.15 3.40
CA ASN A 178 -1.53 -3.16 4.40
C ASN A 178 -2.75 -3.61 5.21
N GLY A 179 -2.53 -4.63 6.04
CA GLY A 179 -3.51 -5.05 7.03
C GLY A 179 -3.76 -3.98 8.11
N PRO A 180 -4.83 -4.11 8.90
CA PRO A 180 -5.20 -3.11 9.91
C PRO A 180 -4.20 -3.06 11.06
N ASP A 181 -4.14 -1.93 11.76
CA ASP A 181 -3.57 -1.88 13.09
C ASP A 181 -4.38 -2.80 14.02
N GLY A 182 -3.69 -3.69 14.71
CA GLY A 182 -4.33 -4.71 15.53
C GLY A 182 -4.85 -4.19 16.87
N PRO A 183 -5.66 -5.01 17.56
CA PRO A 183 -6.09 -4.74 18.93
C PRO A 183 -4.87 -4.50 19.83
N GLY A 184 -4.90 -3.42 20.59
CA GLY A 184 -3.76 -3.02 21.42
C GLY A 184 -2.69 -2.22 20.68
N ALA A 185 -2.94 -1.81 19.44
CA ALA A 185 -2.15 -0.80 18.74
C ALA A 185 -2.31 0.61 19.34
N SER A 186 -2.75 0.72 20.58
CA SER A 186 -2.59 1.95 21.37
C SER A 186 -1.12 2.30 21.57
N ARG A 187 -0.34 2.08 20.50
CA ARG A 187 1.10 2.37 20.42
C ARG A 187 1.39 3.83 20.76
N PHE A 188 0.36 4.66 20.72
CA PHE A 188 0.44 6.09 20.91
C PHE A 188 -0.38 6.60 22.10
N GLY A 189 -0.74 5.73 23.06
CA GLY A 189 -1.47 6.15 24.26
C GLY A 189 -2.83 6.78 23.98
N THR A 190 -3.42 6.47 22.83
CA THR A 190 -4.78 6.87 22.51
C THR A 190 -5.73 5.74 22.87
N ASP A 191 -6.82 6.06 23.57
CA ASP A 191 -7.93 5.14 23.84
C ASP A 191 -8.71 4.82 22.56
N MET A 192 -7.99 4.56 21.44
CA MET A 192 -8.62 4.25 20.16
C MET A 192 -9.11 2.81 20.21
N PRO A 193 -10.42 2.59 20.21
CA PRO A 193 -10.96 1.26 20.08
C PRO A 193 -10.58 0.68 18.71
N ASP A 194 -10.59 -0.61 18.62
CA ASP A 194 -10.24 -1.46 17.49
C ASP A 194 -10.28 -0.80 16.11
N MET A 195 -9.12 -0.72 15.46
CA MET A 195 -8.97 -0.13 14.14
C MET A 195 -9.07 -1.18 13.04
N GLY A 196 -10.14 -1.98 13.08
CA GLY A 196 -10.41 -3.01 12.10
C GLY A 196 -9.96 -4.40 12.54
N THR A 197 -10.16 -5.35 11.65
CA THR A 197 -9.82 -6.76 11.87
C THR A 197 -9.22 -7.36 10.61
N THR A 198 -8.31 -8.31 10.80
CA THR A 198 -7.72 -9.11 9.73
C THR A 198 -8.63 -10.26 9.27
N GLY A 199 -9.87 -10.27 9.74
CA GLY A 199 -10.77 -11.41 9.53
C GLY A 199 -10.24 -12.66 10.25
N PRO A 200 -10.17 -13.81 9.59
CA PRO A 200 -9.68 -15.02 10.21
C PRO A 200 -8.15 -15.09 10.31
N TYR A 201 -7.41 -14.18 9.68
CA TYR A 201 -5.97 -14.30 9.55
C TYR A 201 -5.21 -13.76 10.76
N ARG A 202 -4.10 -14.41 11.08
CA ARG A 202 -3.18 -13.99 12.14
C ARG A 202 -2.45 -12.71 11.79
N GLY A 203 -2.19 -11.89 12.82
CA GLY A 203 -1.30 -10.72 12.75
C GLY A 203 -2.01 -9.41 12.43
N ALA A 204 -1.23 -8.35 12.34
CA ALA A 204 -1.67 -6.99 12.11
C ALA A 204 -0.52 -6.18 11.47
N LEU A 205 -0.75 -4.92 11.15
CA LEU A 205 0.28 -4.02 10.61
C LEU A 205 1.59 -4.10 11.43
N GLY A 206 2.70 -4.27 10.73
CA GLY A 206 4.04 -4.43 11.32
C GLY A 206 4.41 -5.86 11.68
N ASP A 207 3.55 -6.84 11.40
CA ASP A 207 3.85 -8.27 11.42
C ASP A 207 4.18 -8.77 10.01
N VAL A 208 4.59 -10.03 9.90
CA VAL A 208 4.89 -10.71 8.64
C VAL A 208 3.90 -11.82 8.28
N SER A 209 2.89 -12.01 9.11
CA SER A 209 1.84 -13.01 8.94
C SER A 209 0.78 -12.56 7.94
N GLU A 210 -0.11 -13.48 7.59
CA GLU A 210 -1.08 -13.26 6.52
C GLU A 210 -1.96 -12.03 6.77
N GLY A 211 -2.43 -11.80 7.99
CA GLY A 211 -3.28 -10.67 8.34
C GLY A 211 -2.60 -9.30 8.26
N ALA A 212 -1.27 -9.26 8.30
CA ALA A 212 -0.50 -8.03 8.14
C ALA A 212 -0.38 -7.58 6.68
N ILE A 213 -0.29 -8.54 5.74
CA ILE A 213 0.05 -8.30 4.34
C ILE A 213 -1.10 -8.55 3.37
N ARG A 214 -2.10 -9.37 3.77
CA ARG A 214 -3.29 -9.63 2.95
C ARG A 214 -4.28 -8.48 3.10
N THR A 215 -4.68 -7.91 1.96
CA THR A 215 -5.61 -6.78 1.92
C THR A 215 -6.76 -7.07 0.97
N ALA A 216 -7.87 -6.34 1.16
CA ALA A 216 -8.96 -6.35 0.20
C ALA A 216 -8.54 -5.58 -1.06
N ALA A 217 -8.92 -6.10 -2.22
CA ALA A 217 -8.77 -5.43 -3.50
C ALA A 217 -10.01 -5.64 -4.35
N VAL A 218 -10.49 -4.58 -4.99
CA VAL A 218 -11.61 -4.61 -5.93
C VAL A 218 -11.15 -3.93 -7.23
N ILE A 219 -11.40 -4.60 -8.35
CA ILE A 219 -11.06 -4.08 -9.68
C ILE A 219 -12.33 -4.04 -10.50
N ARG A 220 -12.61 -2.89 -11.10
CA ARG A 220 -13.77 -2.65 -11.94
C ARG A 220 -13.34 -2.15 -13.32
N TRP A 221 -13.81 -2.81 -14.36
CA TRP A 221 -13.73 -2.37 -15.77
C TRP A 221 -14.94 -2.91 -16.52
N PRO A 222 -16.05 -2.18 -16.54
CA PRO A 222 -17.34 -2.72 -16.96
C PRO A 222 -17.31 -3.34 -18.37
N GLN A 223 -16.61 -2.70 -19.31
CA GLN A 223 -16.51 -3.20 -20.68
C GLN A 223 -15.76 -4.55 -20.79
N ARG A 224 -14.84 -4.85 -19.87
CA ARG A 224 -13.91 -5.97 -20.04
C ARG A 224 -13.95 -7.01 -18.90
N ILE A 225 -14.29 -6.62 -17.69
CA ILE A 225 -14.28 -7.50 -16.52
C ILE A 225 -15.70 -7.80 -16.07
N LYS A 226 -16.09 -9.06 -16.11
CA LYS A 226 -17.37 -9.53 -15.56
C LYS A 226 -17.28 -9.63 -14.03
N PRO A 227 -18.37 -9.30 -13.29
CA PRO A 227 -18.40 -9.46 -11.84
C PRO A 227 -18.09 -10.89 -11.40
N ARG A 228 -17.09 -11.05 -10.54
CA ARG A 228 -16.68 -12.34 -9.96
C ARG A 228 -15.81 -12.12 -8.73
N SER A 229 -15.60 -13.15 -7.95
CA SER A 229 -14.56 -13.22 -6.91
C SER A 229 -13.47 -14.18 -7.35
N SER A 230 -12.22 -13.87 -6.99
CA SER A 230 -11.07 -14.74 -7.25
C SER A 230 -10.25 -14.93 -5.98
N TYR A 231 -9.76 -16.15 -5.78
CA TYR A 231 -8.80 -16.52 -4.75
C TYR A 231 -7.37 -16.65 -5.28
N ALA A 232 -7.17 -16.32 -6.56
CA ALA A 232 -5.83 -16.31 -7.16
C ALA A 232 -4.93 -15.33 -6.41
N MET A 233 -3.66 -15.70 -6.28
CA MET A 233 -2.68 -14.83 -5.65
C MET A 233 -2.37 -13.65 -6.56
N PHE A 234 -2.55 -12.44 -6.05
CA PHE A 234 -2.24 -11.18 -6.73
C PHE A 234 -1.46 -10.30 -5.76
N SER A 235 -0.38 -9.71 -6.24
CA SER A 235 0.43 -8.77 -5.46
C SER A 235 0.29 -7.35 -6.02
N ILE A 236 0.45 -6.33 -5.16
CA ILE A 236 0.52 -4.94 -5.62
C ILE A 236 1.64 -4.72 -6.66
N MET A 237 2.70 -5.54 -6.63
CA MET A 237 3.78 -5.53 -7.62
C MET A 237 3.29 -5.92 -9.02
N ASP A 238 2.22 -6.72 -9.11
CA ASP A 238 1.69 -7.23 -10.37
C ASP A 238 0.96 -6.15 -11.18
N PHE A 239 0.50 -5.08 -10.54
CA PHE A 239 -0.14 -3.97 -11.27
C PHE A 239 0.78 -3.35 -12.31
N PHE A 240 2.09 -3.26 -12.04
CA PHE A 240 3.01 -2.63 -12.98
C PHE A 240 3.09 -3.37 -14.32
N PRO A 241 3.49 -4.65 -14.40
CA PRO A 241 3.52 -5.37 -15.69
C PRO A 241 2.12 -5.57 -16.28
N THR A 242 1.10 -5.76 -15.44
CA THR A 242 -0.28 -5.92 -15.92
C THR A 242 -0.79 -4.67 -16.63
N PHE A 243 -0.59 -3.50 -16.04
CA PHE A 243 -1.00 -2.25 -16.69
C PHE A 243 -0.09 -1.86 -17.86
N ALA A 244 1.18 -2.26 -17.84
CA ALA A 244 2.03 -2.12 -19.01
C ALA A 244 1.44 -2.88 -20.21
N ASN A 245 1.05 -4.14 -20.02
CA ASN A 245 0.43 -4.94 -21.07
C ASN A 245 -0.90 -4.32 -21.52
N LEU A 246 -1.80 -3.99 -20.59
CA LEU A 246 -3.13 -3.45 -20.94
C LEU A 246 -3.08 -2.07 -21.61
N ALA A 247 -2.10 -1.26 -21.29
CA ALA A 247 -1.89 0.07 -21.87
C ALA A 247 -1.00 0.09 -23.13
N GLY A 248 -0.47 -1.05 -23.54
CA GLY A 248 0.50 -1.13 -24.64
C GLY A 248 1.86 -0.50 -24.31
N GLY A 249 2.16 -0.37 -23.01
CA GLY A 249 3.44 0.12 -22.52
C GLY A 249 4.51 -0.96 -22.48
N LYS A 250 5.73 -0.58 -22.10
CA LYS A 250 6.86 -1.50 -21.99
C LYS A 250 7.34 -1.61 -20.56
N VAL A 251 7.46 -2.83 -20.05
CA VAL A 251 8.22 -3.10 -18.85
C VAL A 251 9.70 -3.00 -19.19
N PRO A 252 10.53 -2.20 -18.46
CA PRO A 252 11.97 -2.17 -18.68
C PRO A 252 12.59 -3.56 -18.51
N ASP A 253 13.70 -3.82 -19.21
CA ASP A 253 14.43 -5.09 -19.15
C ASP A 253 15.83 -4.93 -18.51
N ASP A 254 16.10 -3.77 -17.92
CA ASP A 254 17.37 -3.39 -17.30
C ASP A 254 17.61 -4.07 -15.94
N ARG A 255 16.58 -4.65 -15.36
CA ARG A 255 16.64 -5.36 -14.04
C ARG A 255 15.53 -6.42 -13.94
N PRO A 256 15.68 -7.41 -13.03
CA PRO A 256 14.57 -8.31 -12.68
C PRO A 256 13.42 -7.55 -12.03
N PHE A 257 12.19 -7.93 -12.33
CA PHE A 257 10.98 -7.44 -11.69
C PHE A 257 10.31 -8.57 -10.91
N ASP A 258 9.82 -8.26 -9.70
CA ASP A 258 9.07 -9.21 -8.88
C ASP A 258 7.59 -9.26 -9.28
N GLY A 259 7.11 -8.27 -10.03
CA GLY A 259 5.76 -8.23 -10.57
C GLY A 259 5.58 -9.20 -11.74
N ILE A 260 4.40 -9.80 -11.83
CA ILE A 260 4.01 -10.74 -12.88
C ILE A 260 2.78 -10.16 -13.60
N ASP A 261 2.76 -10.21 -14.92
CA ASP A 261 1.57 -9.85 -15.70
C ASP A 261 0.41 -10.81 -15.36
N GLN A 262 -0.71 -10.25 -14.94
CA GLN A 262 -1.94 -10.93 -14.55
C GLN A 262 -3.14 -10.44 -15.38
N SER A 263 -2.90 -9.91 -16.55
CA SER A 263 -3.97 -9.35 -17.39
C SER A 263 -5.03 -10.38 -17.75
N ASP A 264 -4.65 -11.60 -18.04
CA ASP A 264 -5.58 -12.70 -18.33
C ASP A 264 -6.38 -13.14 -17.09
N LEU A 265 -5.78 -13.10 -15.88
CA LEU A 265 -6.52 -13.25 -14.64
C LEU A 265 -7.58 -12.16 -14.52
N LEU A 266 -7.23 -10.89 -14.73
CA LEU A 266 -8.18 -9.79 -14.61
C LEU A 266 -9.31 -9.88 -15.64
N LEU A 267 -9.00 -10.25 -16.87
CA LEU A 267 -9.97 -10.38 -17.96
C LEU A 267 -10.83 -11.64 -17.86
N GLY A 268 -10.45 -12.61 -17.02
CA GLY A 268 -11.22 -13.85 -16.80
C GLY A 268 -10.82 -15.00 -17.72
N ASP A 269 -9.70 -14.89 -18.39
CA ASP A 269 -9.18 -15.93 -19.28
C ASP A 269 -8.38 -17.00 -18.51
N ASN A 270 -7.94 -16.69 -17.29
CA ASN A 270 -7.19 -17.58 -16.41
C ASN A 270 -7.61 -17.38 -14.95
N ASP A 271 -8.35 -18.33 -14.37
CA ASP A 271 -8.85 -18.22 -12.99
C ASP A 271 -7.77 -18.42 -11.91
N SER A 272 -6.64 -19.05 -12.25
CA SER A 272 -5.58 -19.36 -11.29
C SER A 272 -4.53 -18.25 -11.18
N GLY A 273 -4.44 -17.38 -12.18
CA GLY A 273 -3.38 -16.42 -12.33
C GLY A 273 -2.00 -17.05 -12.54
N HIS A 274 -0.98 -16.22 -12.66
CA HIS A 274 0.39 -16.65 -12.89
C HIS A 274 1.26 -16.63 -11.63
N ARG A 275 0.86 -15.88 -10.60
CA ARG A 275 1.61 -15.84 -9.35
C ARG A 275 1.38 -17.09 -8.52
N GLN A 276 2.44 -17.86 -8.30
CA GLN A 276 2.38 -19.09 -7.52
C GLN A 276 2.95 -18.94 -6.12
N HIS A 277 3.77 -17.91 -5.87
CA HIS A 277 4.41 -17.68 -4.59
C HIS A 277 4.57 -16.20 -4.27
N LEU A 278 4.73 -15.90 -2.98
CA LEU A 278 5.03 -14.58 -2.46
C LEU A 278 6.10 -14.69 -1.37
N LEU A 279 7.15 -13.87 -1.50
CA LEU A 279 8.23 -13.78 -0.54
C LEU A 279 7.93 -12.67 0.48
N THR A 280 8.29 -12.91 1.74
CA THR A 280 8.10 -11.92 2.82
C THR A 280 9.43 -11.64 3.51
N PHE A 281 9.70 -10.36 3.75
CA PHE A 281 10.98 -9.88 4.26
C PHE A 281 10.79 -9.08 5.56
N VAL A 282 11.84 -9.08 6.39
CA VAL A 282 12.06 -8.11 7.47
C VAL A 282 13.37 -7.41 7.17
N GLY A 283 13.31 -6.13 6.82
CA GLY A 283 14.45 -5.45 6.24
C GLY A 283 14.90 -6.14 4.94
N SER A 284 16.14 -6.59 4.88
CA SER A 284 16.70 -7.36 3.76
C SER A 284 16.59 -8.88 3.93
N ASP A 285 16.12 -9.35 5.11
CA ASP A 285 16.12 -10.76 5.43
C ASP A 285 14.83 -11.44 4.96
N LEU A 286 14.97 -12.46 4.13
CA LEU A 286 13.85 -13.31 3.72
C LEU A 286 13.41 -14.16 4.90
N VAL A 287 12.21 -13.94 5.41
CA VAL A 287 11.70 -14.60 6.61
C VAL A 287 10.61 -15.62 6.35
N ALA A 288 9.82 -15.43 5.29
CA ALA A 288 8.77 -16.38 4.94
C ALA A 288 8.51 -16.43 3.44
N VAL A 289 7.93 -17.56 3.01
CA VAL A 289 7.44 -17.76 1.66
C VAL A 289 6.03 -18.36 1.73
N ARG A 290 5.14 -17.80 0.93
CA ARG A 290 3.84 -18.41 0.65
C ARG A 290 3.90 -19.08 -0.72
N TRP A 291 3.41 -20.31 -0.81
CA TRP A 291 3.18 -21.03 -2.05
C TRP A 291 1.76 -21.61 -2.01
N LYS A 292 0.88 -21.12 -2.88
CA LYS A 292 -0.55 -21.47 -2.86
C LYS A 292 -1.13 -21.23 -1.45
N GLN A 293 -1.73 -22.26 -0.84
CA GLN A 293 -2.28 -22.21 0.52
C GLN A 293 -1.25 -22.44 1.64
N PHE A 294 -0.01 -22.79 1.30
CA PHE A 294 1.03 -23.06 2.29
C PHE A 294 1.93 -21.87 2.52
N ARG A 295 2.24 -21.61 3.78
CA ARG A 295 3.19 -20.58 4.19
C ARG A 295 4.28 -21.21 5.05
N ALA A 296 5.53 -20.99 4.69
CA ALA A 296 6.69 -21.43 5.46
C ALA A 296 7.46 -20.25 6.03
N TYR A 297 7.89 -20.37 7.27
CA TYR A 297 8.79 -19.43 7.94
C TYR A 297 10.17 -20.04 8.09
N PHE A 298 11.20 -19.28 7.77
CA PHE A 298 12.62 -19.64 7.87
C PHE A 298 13.33 -18.90 9.01
N ALA A 299 12.63 -17.98 9.65
CA ALA A 299 13.10 -17.23 10.81
C ALA A 299 11.98 -17.14 11.86
N ASP A 300 12.36 -17.04 13.12
CA ASP A 300 11.45 -16.63 14.17
C ASP A 300 11.28 -15.12 14.10
N VAL A 301 10.05 -14.68 13.82
CA VAL A 301 9.71 -13.27 13.71
C VAL A 301 8.90 -12.86 14.93
N ALA A 302 9.45 -11.93 15.68
CA ALA A 302 8.73 -11.28 16.76
C ALA A 302 8.10 -9.98 16.24
N PRO A 303 6.80 -9.76 16.49
CA PRO A 303 6.17 -8.47 16.23
C PRO A 303 6.94 -7.37 16.94
N GLY A 304 7.09 -6.21 16.30
CA GLY A 304 7.75 -5.06 16.92
C GLY A 304 7.13 -4.71 18.24
N ARG A 305 7.86 -4.92 19.32
CA ARG A 305 7.47 -4.43 20.64
C ARG A 305 7.77 -2.95 20.71
N SER A 306 6.79 -2.16 21.14
CA SER A 306 7.05 -0.82 21.65
C SER A 306 8.10 -0.90 22.75
N GLY A 307 9.21 -0.19 22.61
CA GLY A 307 10.19 -0.06 23.68
C GLY A 307 9.59 0.63 24.91
N PRO A 308 10.34 0.75 26.02
CA PRO A 308 9.91 1.50 27.19
C PRO A 308 9.57 2.94 26.79
N GLY A 309 8.28 3.32 26.85
CA GLY A 309 7.77 4.58 26.39
C GLY A 309 6.83 4.53 25.19
N GLY A 310 6.55 3.36 24.65
CA GLY A 310 5.45 3.16 23.67
C GLY A 310 5.70 3.67 22.26
N ALA A 311 6.83 4.28 21.97
CA ALA A 311 7.12 4.82 20.66
C ALA A 311 8.03 3.88 19.86
N THR A 312 7.49 3.20 18.88
CA THR A 312 8.31 2.75 17.76
C THR A 312 8.55 3.97 16.87
N LEU A 313 9.77 4.44 16.84
CA LEU A 313 10.21 5.61 16.06
C LEU A 313 9.99 5.47 14.55
N LEU A 314 9.49 4.35 14.05
CA LEU A 314 9.36 4.00 12.64
C LEU A 314 8.02 3.34 12.31
N GLY A 315 6.89 3.92 12.80
CA GLY A 315 5.58 3.57 12.28
C GLY A 315 5.19 2.10 12.36
N GLY A 316 5.50 1.43 13.44
CA GLY A 316 5.11 0.03 13.62
C GLY A 316 5.97 -1.00 12.87
N VAL A 317 6.93 -0.58 12.10
CA VAL A 317 7.88 -1.45 11.39
C VAL A 317 8.98 -1.89 12.33
N GLY A 318 8.64 -2.66 13.33
CA GLY A 318 9.60 -3.10 14.35
C GLY A 318 9.69 -4.61 14.50
N SER A 319 9.26 -5.38 13.49
CA SER A 319 9.49 -6.82 13.53
C SER A 319 10.98 -7.11 13.49
N SER A 320 11.43 -8.00 14.36
CA SER A 320 12.79 -8.52 14.35
C SER A 320 12.77 -9.99 13.91
N ALA A 321 13.72 -10.34 13.07
CA ALA A 321 13.95 -11.73 12.66
C ALA A 321 15.12 -12.31 13.43
N ALA A 322 14.96 -13.51 13.95
CA ALA A 322 16.02 -14.31 14.53
C ALA A 322 16.16 -15.63 13.78
N PRO A 323 17.37 -16.17 13.63
CA PRO A 323 17.56 -17.48 13.02
C PRO A 323 16.71 -18.53 13.72
N MET A 324 15.99 -19.32 12.95
CA MET A 324 15.22 -20.45 13.47
C MET A 324 16.16 -21.64 13.70
N ASN A 325 16.14 -22.19 14.89
CA ASN A 325 16.84 -23.43 15.21
C ASN A 325 15.93 -24.60 14.86
N GLY A 326 16.20 -25.27 13.73
CA GLY A 326 15.46 -26.46 13.33
C GLY A 326 14.77 -26.34 11.97
N TYR A 327 13.71 -27.13 11.81
CA TYR A 327 12.90 -27.17 10.59
C TYR A 327 12.08 -25.90 10.40
N PRO A 328 11.85 -25.46 9.13
CA PRO A 328 10.92 -24.39 8.84
C PRO A 328 9.51 -24.69 9.40
N LYS A 329 8.87 -23.69 9.97
CA LYS A 329 7.46 -23.81 10.38
C LYS A 329 6.60 -23.67 9.14
N VAL A 330 5.71 -24.63 8.90
CA VAL A 330 4.80 -24.63 7.74
C VAL A 330 3.36 -24.64 8.23
N PHE A 331 2.54 -23.80 7.62
CA PHE A 331 1.11 -23.66 7.92
C PHE A 331 0.28 -23.76 6.65
N ASN A 332 -0.90 -24.35 6.74
CA ASN A 332 -1.90 -24.27 5.69
C ASN A 332 -2.90 -23.17 6.04
N ILE A 333 -2.71 -21.99 5.47
CA ILE A 333 -3.48 -20.78 5.82
C ILE A 333 -4.96 -20.79 5.39
N GLU A 334 -5.40 -21.76 4.60
CA GLU A 334 -6.81 -21.94 4.28
C GLU A 334 -7.55 -22.72 5.37
N SER A 335 -6.93 -23.75 5.93
CA SER A 335 -7.50 -24.55 7.02
C SER A 335 -7.10 -24.06 8.41
N ASP A 336 -6.00 -23.33 8.51
CA ASP A 336 -5.41 -22.79 9.74
C ASP A 336 -4.97 -21.31 9.52
N PRO A 337 -5.90 -20.39 9.35
CA PRO A 337 -5.59 -18.98 9.07
C PRO A 337 -4.91 -18.26 10.26
N GLN A 338 -5.02 -18.81 11.48
CA GLN A 338 -4.33 -18.29 12.66
C GLN A 338 -2.89 -18.81 12.78
N GLU A 339 -2.47 -19.72 11.89
CA GLU A 339 -1.12 -20.28 11.89
C GLU A 339 -0.73 -20.90 13.26
N GLU A 340 -1.63 -21.67 13.83
CA GLU A 340 -1.48 -22.29 15.16
C GLU A 340 -0.85 -23.68 15.09
N HIS A 341 -1.03 -24.40 13.96
CA HIS A 341 -0.65 -25.79 13.80
C HIS A 341 0.49 -25.93 12.78
N ASN A 342 1.72 -26.04 13.28
CA ASN A 342 2.88 -26.31 12.43
C ASN A 342 2.81 -27.72 11.85
N ILE A 343 2.67 -27.84 10.54
CA ILE A 343 2.58 -29.11 9.81
C ILE A 343 3.88 -29.48 9.06
N GLY A 344 4.98 -28.77 9.30
CA GLY A 344 6.23 -28.90 8.54
C GLY A 344 6.78 -30.33 8.52
N GLU A 345 6.72 -31.06 9.64
CA GLU A 345 7.20 -32.43 9.72
C GLU A 345 6.31 -33.44 8.96
N MET A 346 4.98 -33.21 8.95
CA MET A 346 4.02 -34.10 8.28
C MET A 346 3.92 -33.83 6.76
N TYR A 347 4.15 -32.58 6.36
CA TYR A 347 3.99 -32.13 4.97
C TYR A 347 5.31 -31.65 4.37
N ASN A 348 6.42 -32.32 4.63
CA ASN A 348 7.76 -31.92 4.19
C ASN A 348 7.88 -31.79 2.65
N TRP A 349 7.04 -32.47 1.88
CA TRP A 349 6.98 -32.31 0.42
C TRP A 349 6.67 -30.88 -0.03
N VAL A 350 5.98 -30.10 0.80
CA VAL A 350 5.65 -28.69 0.54
C VAL A 350 6.90 -27.82 0.50
N LEU A 351 7.95 -28.22 1.22
CA LEU A 351 9.23 -27.49 1.26
C LEU A 351 9.90 -27.41 -0.12
N GLY A 352 9.71 -28.43 -0.97
CA GLY A 352 10.31 -28.43 -2.30
C GLY A 352 9.90 -27.21 -3.15
N PRO A 353 8.61 -26.98 -3.42
CA PRO A 353 8.15 -25.79 -4.14
C PRO A 353 8.49 -24.46 -3.43
N LEU A 354 8.46 -24.41 -2.11
CA LEU A 354 8.80 -23.20 -1.34
C LEU A 354 10.30 -22.86 -1.46
N LEU A 355 11.17 -23.85 -1.32
CA LEU A 355 12.61 -23.65 -1.48
C LEU A 355 12.97 -23.30 -2.92
N LYS A 356 12.28 -23.87 -3.90
CA LYS A 356 12.48 -23.49 -5.31
C LYS A 356 12.21 -21.99 -5.51
N ALA A 357 11.15 -21.45 -4.94
CA ALA A 357 10.86 -20.00 -5.00
C ALA A 357 11.99 -19.16 -4.36
N VAL A 358 12.58 -19.64 -3.25
CA VAL A 358 13.73 -18.99 -2.61
C VAL A 358 14.97 -19.04 -3.50
N GLU A 359 15.23 -20.18 -4.16
CA GLU A 359 16.36 -20.35 -5.06
C GLU A 359 16.24 -19.44 -6.29
N GLU A 360 15.04 -19.35 -6.88
CA GLU A 360 14.74 -18.47 -7.99
C GLU A 360 15.01 -16.99 -7.60
N TYR A 361 14.54 -16.57 -6.43
CA TYR A 361 14.84 -15.24 -5.90
C TYR A 361 16.34 -15.02 -5.70
N LYS A 362 17.04 -15.95 -5.04
CA LYS A 362 18.51 -15.84 -4.82
C LYS A 362 19.27 -15.74 -6.14
N ALA A 363 18.81 -16.43 -7.17
CA ALA A 363 19.43 -16.33 -8.50
C ALA A 363 19.30 -14.93 -9.11
N THR A 364 18.23 -14.19 -8.79
CA THR A 364 18.10 -12.78 -9.23
C THR A 364 19.11 -11.87 -8.54
N LEU A 365 19.44 -12.12 -7.26
CA LEU A 365 20.41 -11.34 -6.50
C LEU A 365 21.86 -11.49 -7.02
N VAL A 366 22.17 -12.59 -7.69
CA VAL A 366 23.48 -12.76 -8.36
C VAL A 366 23.62 -11.77 -9.52
N ARG A 367 22.54 -11.53 -10.26
CA ARG A 367 22.52 -10.61 -11.41
C ARG A 367 22.31 -9.16 -11.01
N SER A 368 21.51 -8.96 -9.99
CA SER A 368 21.11 -7.64 -9.48
C SER A 368 21.13 -7.66 -7.95
N PRO A 369 22.33 -7.52 -7.33
CA PRO A 369 22.46 -7.57 -5.88
C PRO A 369 21.71 -6.42 -5.22
N ASN A 370 21.16 -6.69 -4.04
CA ASN A 370 20.58 -5.64 -3.22
C ASN A 370 21.65 -4.57 -2.90
N PRO A 371 21.27 -3.29 -2.87
CA PRO A 371 22.19 -2.27 -2.38
C PRO A 371 22.59 -2.61 -0.93
N PRO A 372 23.84 -2.26 -0.52
CA PRO A 372 24.25 -2.52 0.85
C PRO A 372 23.30 -1.86 1.83
N ALA A 373 22.92 -2.59 2.88
CA ALA A 373 22.06 -2.06 3.94
C ALA A 373 22.70 -0.82 4.56
N ALA A 374 21.89 0.21 4.80
CA ALA A 374 22.37 1.40 5.50
C ALA A 374 22.86 1.01 6.89
N ASN A 375 24.08 1.42 7.23
CA ASN A 375 24.62 1.16 8.55
C ASN A 375 24.00 2.15 9.57
N MET A 376 22.92 1.72 10.20
CA MET A 376 22.15 2.51 11.15
C MET A 376 22.92 2.84 12.46
N THR A 377 24.12 2.24 12.67
CA THR A 377 24.96 2.59 13.83
C THR A 377 25.81 3.82 13.60
N LYS A 378 25.75 4.42 12.42
CA LYS A 378 26.49 5.65 12.06
C LYS A 378 25.62 6.90 12.03
N PHE A 379 24.38 6.83 12.50
CA PHE A 379 23.47 7.97 12.61
C PHE A 379 23.23 8.36 14.05
#